data_87750e70771f684a75048283784ffc6f
#
_entry.id   87750e70771f684a75048283784ffc6f
#
_cell.length_a   1.000
_cell.length_b   1.000
_cell.length_c   1.000
_cell.angle_alpha   90.00
_cell.angle_beta   90.00
_cell.angle_gamma   90.00
#
_symmetry.space_group_name_H-M   'P 1'
#
loop_
_entity.id
_entity.type
_entity.pdbx_description
1 polymer ?
#
loop_
_entity_poly.entity_id
_entity_poly.type
_entity_poly.pdbx_seq_one_letter_code
_entity_poly.pdbx_strand_id
1 'polypeptide(L)'
;MSIRVLMGNIIGLLLLQGRMSGLNIDNKILSIYFHNPCRRVFEECIKYLKDRKYKFLSIDELYSIISKREQVSGNHVFISLDDAWRGNLSNVIPFVERNKIPITIFTPVQPLNDGVLWLKWFRDEELIDKCSDEYPELKRRVPKSLLTAVRNNIWNKLRDLKSYPREIMTEAEIQKLSESPFITIEGHTMTHPILTKCDEWDLEYELNVSKEKLEALLGSPVSYMAYPNGDYNDNIVEACQRYNYKMAFTTEQRMIDVPSDNLYKLPRQCVPNGYGKYESLARMLGLWNKMLRV
;
A
#
# COMPACT_ATOMS: atom_id res chain seq x y z
N MET A 1 -20.64 18.19 3.92
CA MET A 1 -19.15 18.16 4.07
C MET A 1 -18.84 18.43 5.53
N SER A 2 -18.10 17.56 6.23
CA SER A 2 -17.79 17.80 7.64
C SER A 2 -16.87 19.03 7.80
N ILE A 3 -16.95 19.72 8.95
CA ILE A 3 -16.08 20.87 9.28
C ILE A 3 -14.61 20.50 9.15
N ARG A 4 -14.23 19.27 9.52
CA ARG A 4 -12.89 18.72 9.38
C ARG A 4 -12.40 18.72 7.92
N VAL A 5 -13.23 18.26 6.98
CA VAL A 5 -12.89 18.22 5.55
C VAL A 5 -12.77 19.63 4.98
N LEU A 6 -13.59 20.57 5.44
CA LEU A 6 -13.50 21.98 5.03
C LEU A 6 -12.19 22.61 5.49
N MET A 7 -11.87 22.47 6.78
CA MET A 7 -10.61 23.01 7.35
C MET A 7 -9.38 22.36 6.71
N GLY A 8 -9.39 21.04 6.53
CA GLY A 8 -8.30 20.33 5.87
C GLY A 8 -8.06 20.83 4.43
N ASN A 9 -9.13 21.12 3.69
CA ASN A 9 -9.00 21.70 2.34
C ASN A 9 -8.44 23.14 2.35
N ILE A 10 -8.84 23.98 3.30
CA ILE A 10 -8.30 25.35 3.41
C ILE A 10 -6.79 25.29 3.71
N ILE A 11 -6.38 24.49 4.69
CA ILE A 11 -4.96 24.32 5.04
C ILE A 11 -4.20 23.74 3.84
N GLY A 12 -4.73 22.71 3.19
CA GLY A 12 -4.11 22.13 2.00
C GLY A 12 -3.91 23.14 0.88
N LEU A 13 -4.90 24.00 0.63
CA LEU A 13 -4.79 25.05 -0.39
C LEU A 13 -3.68 26.07 -0.03
N LEU A 14 -3.61 26.51 1.23
CA LEU A 14 -2.58 27.43 1.70
C LEU A 14 -1.17 26.81 1.57
N LEU A 15 -1.01 25.53 1.91
CA LEU A 15 0.25 24.80 1.74
C LEU A 15 0.68 24.71 0.27
N LEU A 16 -0.28 24.49 -0.62
CA LEU A 16 0.00 24.43 -2.05
C LEU A 16 0.38 25.79 -2.63
N GLN A 17 -0.25 26.88 -2.19
CA GLN A 17 0.06 28.25 -2.62
C GLN A 17 1.41 28.73 -2.08
N GLY A 18 1.73 28.43 -0.82
CA GLY A 18 2.97 28.91 -0.18
C GLY A 18 4.26 28.25 -0.66
N ARG A 19 4.19 27.17 -1.45
CA ARG A 19 5.37 26.37 -1.83
C ARG A 19 5.51 26.04 -3.31
N MET A 20 4.74 26.67 -4.20
CA MET A 20 4.86 26.38 -5.64
C MET A 20 6.22 26.78 -6.25
N SER A 21 7.06 27.52 -5.53
CA SER A 21 8.33 28.09 -6.04
C SER A 21 9.63 27.45 -5.48
N GLY A 22 9.56 26.36 -4.68
CA GLY A 22 10.75 25.93 -3.94
C GLY A 22 10.92 24.42 -3.68
N LEU A 23 10.16 23.53 -4.33
CA LEU A 23 10.46 22.09 -4.26
C LEU A 23 11.62 21.79 -5.19
N ASN A 24 12.83 21.64 -4.64
CA ASN A 24 13.91 21.01 -5.39
C ASN A 24 13.56 19.52 -5.57
N ILE A 25 13.30 19.14 -6.81
CA ILE A 25 12.90 17.78 -7.22
C ILE A 25 14.01 17.07 -8.01
N ASP A 26 15.15 17.72 -8.21
CA ASP A 26 16.29 17.10 -8.87
C ASP A 26 16.76 15.91 -8.06
N ASN A 27 16.96 14.79 -8.73
CA ASN A 27 17.29 13.51 -8.12
C ASN A 27 16.28 12.99 -7.10
N LYS A 28 14.99 13.39 -7.24
CA LYS A 28 13.91 12.90 -6.38
C LYS A 28 12.77 12.33 -7.22
N ILE A 29 12.22 11.20 -6.75
CA ILE A 29 11.04 10.58 -7.33
C ILE A 29 9.91 10.65 -6.31
N LEU A 30 8.77 11.18 -6.72
CA LEU A 30 7.55 11.16 -5.93
C LEU A 30 6.96 9.75 -5.96
N SER A 31 7.01 9.02 -4.85
CA SER A 31 6.36 7.73 -4.71
C SER A 31 5.11 7.90 -3.86
N ILE A 32 3.95 7.54 -4.38
CA ILE A 32 2.66 7.72 -3.71
C ILE A 32 1.89 6.41 -3.65
N TYR A 33 1.13 6.23 -2.56
CA TYR A 33 0.25 5.08 -2.45
C TYR A 33 -1.13 5.43 -1.92
N PHE A 34 -2.09 4.64 -2.35
CA PHE A 34 -3.49 4.67 -1.93
C PHE A 34 -3.89 3.28 -1.46
N HIS A 35 -5.00 3.20 -0.72
CA HIS A 35 -5.68 1.93 -0.45
C HIS A 35 -6.96 1.82 -1.29
N ASN A 36 -8.00 2.54 -0.90
CA ASN A 36 -9.29 2.54 -1.59
C ASN A 36 -9.79 3.99 -1.79
N PRO A 37 -9.14 4.78 -2.67
CA PRO A 37 -9.51 6.17 -2.88
C PRO A 37 -10.90 6.26 -3.55
N CYS A 38 -11.65 7.30 -3.23
CA CYS A 38 -12.79 7.63 -4.05
C CYS A 38 -12.31 8.16 -5.42
N ARG A 39 -13.07 7.84 -6.46
CA ARG A 39 -12.76 8.18 -7.85
C ARG A 39 -12.34 9.63 -8.02
N ARG A 40 -13.12 10.57 -7.47
CA ARG A 40 -12.85 12.01 -7.59
C ARG A 40 -11.47 12.40 -7.05
N VAL A 41 -11.09 11.92 -5.86
CA VAL A 41 -9.79 12.27 -5.26
C VAL A 41 -8.65 11.70 -6.09
N PHE A 42 -8.77 10.45 -6.55
CA PHE A 42 -7.76 9.83 -7.41
C PHE A 42 -7.57 10.62 -8.70
N GLU A 43 -8.66 10.88 -9.44
CA GLU A 43 -8.61 11.63 -10.69
C GLU A 43 -8.01 13.04 -10.53
N GLU A 44 -8.34 13.74 -9.43
CA GLU A 44 -7.78 15.07 -9.14
C GLU A 44 -6.28 15.03 -8.83
N CYS A 45 -5.82 14.00 -8.10
CA CYS A 45 -4.38 13.80 -7.87
C CYS A 45 -3.64 13.56 -9.19
N ILE A 46 -4.16 12.67 -10.02
CA ILE A 46 -3.54 12.36 -11.31
C ILE A 46 -3.55 13.56 -12.25
N LYS A 47 -4.67 14.28 -12.32
CA LYS A 47 -4.75 15.53 -13.12
C LYS A 47 -3.70 16.54 -12.67
N TYR A 48 -3.55 16.76 -11.37
CA TYR A 48 -2.52 17.64 -10.83
C TYR A 48 -1.11 17.26 -11.30
N LEU A 49 -0.78 15.96 -11.30
CA LEU A 49 0.51 15.45 -11.74
C LEU A 49 0.70 15.62 -13.26
N LYS A 50 -0.33 15.33 -14.05
CA LYS A 50 -0.31 15.52 -15.53
C LYS A 50 -0.13 17.00 -15.91
N ASP A 51 -0.87 17.91 -15.27
CA ASP A 51 -0.78 19.35 -15.51
C ASP A 51 0.63 19.90 -15.21
N ARG A 52 1.39 19.21 -14.34
CA ARG A 52 2.80 19.54 -13.98
C ARG A 52 3.82 18.67 -14.69
N LYS A 53 3.41 17.96 -15.73
CA LYS A 53 4.27 17.16 -16.62
C LYS A 53 5.10 16.11 -15.86
N TYR A 54 4.53 15.48 -14.82
CA TYR A 54 5.16 14.32 -14.20
C TYR A 54 5.24 13.17 -15.19
N LYS A 55 6.42 12.53 -15.30
CA LYS A 55 6.57 11.23 -15.96
C LYS A 55 6.12 10.14 -15.00
N PHE A 56 5.12 9.36 -15.40
CA PHE A 56 4.63 8.21 -14.64
C PHE A 56 5.55 7.03 -14.90
N LEU A 57 6.09 6.44 -13.84
CA LEU A 57 7.01 5.30 -13.91
C LEU A 57 6.27 4.00 -13.61
N SER A 58 6.54 2.97 -14.42
CA SER A 58 6.26 1.60 -14.01
C SER A 58 7.20 1.18 -12.88
N ILE A 59 6.89 0.08 -12.19
CA ILE A 59 7.75 -0.42 -11.11
C ILE A 59 9.12 -0.88 -11.64
N ASP A 60 9.17 -1.43 -12.84
CA ASP A 60 10.42 -1.85 -13.49
C ASP A 60 11.28 -0.66 -13.92
N GLU A 61 10.68 0.43 -14.43
CA GLU A 61 11.40 1.67 -14.69
C GLU A 61 11.96 2.26 -13.41
N LEU A 62 11.17 2.28 -12.33
CA LEU A 62 11.63 2.72 -11.01
C LEU A 62 12.81 1.89 -10.51
N TYR A 63 12.68 0.55 -10.58
CA TYR A 63 13.77 -0.36 -10.23
C TYR A 63 15.04 -0.12 -11.06
N SER A 64 14.90 0.04 -12.38
CA SER A 64 16.02 0.33 -13.27
C SER A 64 16.77 1.60 -12.85
N ILE A 65 16.04 2.68 -12.57
CA ILE A 65 16.63 3.96 -12.14
C ILE A 65 17.40 3.80 -10.83
N ILE A 66 16.78 3.19 -9.81
CA ILE A 66 17.40 3.11 -8.47
C ILE A 66 18.55 2.12 -8.45
N SER A 67 18.39 0.94 -9.06
CA SER A 67 19.42 -0.12 -9.08
C SER A 67 20.66 0.27 -9.86
N LYS A 68 20.51 1.03 -10.94
CA LYS A 68 21.64 1.56 -11.73
C LYS A 68 22.19 2.88 -11.18
N ARG A 69 21.58 3.42 -10.14
CA ARG A 69 21.94 4.72 -9.55
C ARG A 69 21.91 5.86 -10.57
N GLU A 70 20.93 5.82 -11.48
CA GLU A 70 20.75 6.83 -12.51
C GLU A 70 20.33 8.16 -11.89
N GLN A 71 20.89 9.27 -12.34
CA GLN A 71 20.39 10.59 -11.99
C GLN A 71 19.11 10.87 -12.75
N VAL A 72 18.14 11.50 -12.09
CA VAL A 72 16.87 11.88 -12.70
C VAL A 72 16.71 13.40 -12.68
N SER A 73 16.28 13.94 -13.82
CA SER A 73 15.93 15.36 -13.95
C SER A 73 14.44 15.50 -14.25
N GLY A 74 13.80 16.51 -13.66
CA GLY A 74 12.39 16.76 -13.84
C GLY A 74 11.47 15.93 -12.94
N ASN A 75 10.18 16.03 -13.21
CA ASN A 75 9.15 15.46 -12.35
C ASN A 75 8.91 13.98 -12.67
N HIS A 76 9.18 13.08 -11.73
CA HIS A 76 8.87 11.65 -11.85
C HIS A 76 7.92 11.22 -10.74
N VAL A 77 7.00 10.32 -11.05
CA VAL A 77 6.07 9.75 -10.06
C VAL A 77 5.88 8.25 -10.26
N PHE A 78 5.91 7.52 -9.16
CA PHE A 78 5.50 6.12 -9.05
C PHE A 78 4.21 6.05 -8.24
N ILE A 79 3.24 5.22 -8.68
CA ILE A 79 1.92 5.10 -8.06
C ILE A 79 1.66 3.64 -7.70
N SER A 80 1.25 3.41 -6.46
CA SER A 80 0.81 2.09 -6.01
C SER A 80 -0.54 2.13 -5.28
N LEU A 81 -1.18 0.97 -5.27
CA LEU A 81 -2.37 0.67 -4.48
C LEU A 81 -2.04 -0.51 -3.56
N ASP A 82 -2.33 -0.39 -2.27
CA ASP A 82 -2.11 -1.47 -1.33
C ASP A 82 -3.42 -2.23 -1.05
N ASP A 83 -3.31 -3.49 -0.58
CA ASP A 83 -4.38 -4.37 -0.10
C ASP A 83 -5.35 -4.94 -1.16
N ALA A 84 -5.21 -4.61 -2.43
CA ALA A 84 -6.13 -5.07 -3.49
C ALA A 84 -7.62 -4.80 -3.21
N TRP A 85 -7.96 -3.62 -2.68
CA TRP A 85 -9.35 -3.23 -2.40
C TRP A 85 -10.22 -3.27 -3.65
N ARG A 86 -11.36 -3.96 -3.56
CA ARG A 86 -12.29 -4.17 -4.67
C ARG A 86 -12.90 -2.87 -5.21
N GLY A 87 -13.03 -1.84 -4.36
CA GLY A 87 -13.48 -0.51 -4.77
C GLY A 87 -12.62 0.11 -5.88
N ASN A 88 -11.35 -0.29 -6.00
CA ASN A 88 -10.45 0.19 -7.05
C ASN A 88 -10.89 -0.23 -8.46
N LEU A 89 -11.61 -1.36 -8.61
CA LEU A 89 -12.14 -1.81 -9.91
C LEU A 89 -13.06 -0.76 -10.55
N SER A 90 -13.80 -0.01 -9.76
CA SER A 90 -14.70 1.05 -10.23
C SER A 90 -14.11 2.45 -10.14
N ASN A 91 -13.29 2.70 -9.12
CA ASN A 91 -12.83 4.03 -8.78
C ASN A 91 -11.50 4.42 -9.47
N VAL A 92 -10.64 3.44 -9.74
CA VAL A 92 -9.25 3.67 -10.20
C VAL A 92 -9.01 3.06 -11.58
N ILE A 93 -9.26 1.77 -11.73
CA ILE A 93 -8.86 0.99 -12.90
C ILE A 93 -9.38 1.59 -14.24
N PRO A 94 -10.67 1.98 -14.39
CA PRO A 94 -11.15 2.52 -15.66
C PRO A 94 -10.48 3.84 -16.06
N PHE A 95 -10.01 4.61 -15.08
CA PHE A 95 -9.29 5.86 -15.34
C PHE A 95 -7.83 5.58 -15.73
N VAL A 96 -7.16 4.66 -15.04
CA VAL A 96 -5.81 4.20 -15.32
C VAL A 96 -5.69 3.66 -16.75
N GLU A 97 -6.55 2.75 -17.12
CA GLU A 97 -6.63 2.15 -18.46
C GLU A 97 -6.81 3.19 -19.56
N ARG A 98 -7.81 4.07 -19.41
CA ARG A 98 -8.12 5.13 -20.38
C ARG A 98 -6.96 6.11 -20.56
N ASN A 99 -6.24 6.40 -19.49
CA ASN A 99 -5.15 7.38 -19.48
C ASN A 99 -3.77 6.75 -19.68
N LYS A 100 -3.68 5.42 -19.80
CA LYS A 100 -2.44 4.65 -19.98
C LYS A 100 -1.40 4.97 -18.89
N ILE A 101 -1.83 4.95 -17.62
CA ILE A 101 -1.00 5.29 -16.48
C ILE A 101 -0.49 4.01 -15.83
N PRO A 102 0.82 3.78 -15.73
CA PRO A 102 1.34 2.63 -15.02
C PRO A 102 1.05 2.74 -13.52
N ILE A 103 0.52 1.68 -12.92
CA ILE A 103 0.33 1.52 -11.49
C ILE A 103 0.74 0.13 -11.03
N THR A 104 1.08 0.02 -9.75
CA THR A 104 1.35 -1.27 -9.10
C THR A 104 0.31 -1.54 -8.03
N ILE A 105 -0.20 -2.77 -7.95
CA ILE A 105 -1.09 -3.21 -6.88
C ILE A 105 -0.34 -4.20 -6.02
N PHE A 106 -0.05 -3.82 -4.77
CA PHE A 106 0.52 -4.72 -3.77
C PHE A 106 -0.58 -5.54 -3.13
N THR A 107 -0.53 -6.85 -3.34
CA THR A 107 -1.65 -7.77 -3.14
C THR A 107 -1.34 -8.79 -2.05
N PRO A 108 -2.06 -8.77 -0.93
CA PRO A 108 -2.02 -9.85 0.05
C PRO A 108 -2.80 -11.05 -0.47
N VAL A 109 -2.23 -12.25 -0.37
CA VAL A 109 -2.77 -13.44 -1.08
C VAL A 109 -4.03 -13.99 -0.44
N GLN A 110 -4.03 -14.22 0.87
CA GLN A 110 -5.16 -14.88 1.52
C GLN A 110 -6.45 -14.04 1.53
N PRO A 111 -6.41 -12.70 1.66
CA PRO A 111 -7.61 -11.86 1.56
C PRO A 111 -8.34 -11.95 0.20
N LEU A 112 -7.68 -12.39 -0.88
CA LEU A 112 -8.33 -12.66 -2.16
C LEU A 112 -9.41 -13.74 -2.04
N ASN A 113 -9.18 -14.75 -1.19
CA ASN A 113 -10.15 -15.81 -0.90
C ASN A 113 -11.13 -15.38 0.20
N ASP A 114 -10.65 -14.81 1.29
CA ASP A 114 -11.47 -14.43 2.45
C ASP A 114 -12.42 -13.25 2.14
N GLY A 115 -12.06 -12.42 1.18
CA GLY A 115 -12.84 -11.26 0.77
C GLY A 115 -12.66 -10.02 1.62
N VAL A 116 -11.98 -10.12 2.76
CA VAL A 116 -11.66 -9.02 3.70
C VAL A 116 -10.30 -9.28 4.35
N LEU A 117 -9.70 -8.23 4.91
CA LEU A 117 -8.50 -8.36 5.74
C LEU A 117 -8.89 -8.94 7.10
N TRP A 118 -8.03 -9.79 7.68
CA TRP A 118 -8.24 -10.43 9.00
C TRP A 118 -8.62 -9.45 10.12
N LEU A 119 -8.20 -8.20 10.05
CA LEU A 119 -8.56 -7.14 11.00
C LEU A 119 -10.09 -6.92 11.11
N LYS A 120 -10.88 -7.33 10.11
CA LYS A 120 -12.33 -7.19 10.15
C LYS A 120 -12.95 -8.00 11.28
N TRP A 121 -12.51 -9.25 11.46
CA TRP A 121 -12.97 -10.11 12.55
C TRP A 121 -12.50 -9.60 13.92
N PHE A 122 -11.26 -9.17 14.04
CA PHE A 122 -10.68 -8.69 15.30
C PHE A 122 -11.15 -7.28 15.73
N ARG A 123 -11.88 -6.58 14.89
CA ARG A 123 -12.53 -5.29 15.21
C ARG A 123 -14.03 -5.42 15.46
N ASP A 124 -14.58 -6.60 15.27
CA ASP A 124 -15.99 -6.87 15.50
C ASP A 124 -16.21 -7.15 17.00
N GLU A 125 -16.68 -6.13 17.73
CA GLU A 125 -16.88 -6.20 19.18
C GLU A 125 -17.90 -7.28 19.55
N GLU A 126 -19.00 -7.45 18.77
CA GLU A 126 -20.01 -8.47 19.00
C GLU A 126 -19.43 -9.89 18.87
N LEU A 127 -18.57 -10.11 17.87
CA LEU A 127 -17.90 -11.39 17.66
C LEU A 127 -16.88 -11.67 18.76
N ILE A 128 -16.09 -10.65 19.15
CA ILE A 128 -15.11 -10.73 20.22
C ILE A 128 -15.78 -11.08 21.55
N ASP A 129 -16.90 -10.45 21.89
CA ASP A 129 -17.65 -10.72 23.13
C ASP A 129 -18.18 -12.15 23.16
N LYS A 130 -18.73 -12.65 22.04
CA LYS A 130 -19.20 -14.04 21.94
C LYS A 130 -18.10 -15.09 22.12
N CYS A 131 -16.88 -14.78 21.71
CA CYS A 131 -15.75 -15.70 21.77
C CYS A 131 -14.87 -15.53 23.01
N SER A 132 -15.12 -14.49 23.82
CA SER A 132 -14.22 -14.10 24.90
C SER A 132 -14.19 -15.04 26.10
N ASP A 133 -15.18 -15.92 26.28
CA ASP A 133 -15.17 -16.92 27.34
C ASP A 133 -14.30 -18.13 26.95
N GLU A 134 -14.27 -18.47 25.67
CA GLU A 134 -13.38 -19.51 25.12
C GLU A 134 -11.94 -18.98 24.89
N TYR A 135 -11.81 -17.69 24.55
CA TYR A 135 -10.53 -17.03 24.24
C TYR A 135 -10.38 -15.72 25.04
N PRO A 136 -10.00 -15.79 26.32
CA PRO A 136 -9.88 -14.61 27.20
C PRO A 136 -8.91 -13.52 26.68
N GLU A 137 -7.93 -13.91 25.85
CA GLU A 137 -6.99 -12.99 25.21
C GLU A 137 -7.65 -12.02 24.22
N LEU A 138 -8.82 -12.36 23.66
CA LEU A 138 -9.58 -11.46 22.79
C LEU A 138 -10.16 -10.26 23.57
N LYS A 139 -10.51 -10.43 24.84
CA LYS A 139 -10.97 -9.34 25.72
C LYS A 139 -9.93 -8.24 25.96
N ARG A 140 -8.65 -8.57 25.78
CA ARG A 140 -7.55 -7.64 26.04
C ARG A 140 -7.25 -6.73 24.83
N ARG A 141 -8.14 -6.56 23.86
CA ARG A 141 -7.87 -5.85 22.59
C ARG A 141 -6.47 -6.21 22.13
N VAL A 142 -6.33 -7.42 21.58
CA VAL A 142 -5.07 -8.14 21.31
C VAL A 142 -3.96 -7.15 20.95
N PRO A 143 -2.93 -6.98 21.80
CA PRO A 143 -1.79 -6.18 21.40
C PRO A 143 -1.28 -6.72 20.07
N LYS A 144 -0.88 -5.84 19.16
CA LYS A 144 -0.36 -6.21 17.82
C LYS A 144 0.70 -7.34 17.87
N SER A 145 1.31 -7.59 19.05
CA SER A 145 2.29 -8.63 19.32
C SER A 145 1.74 -10.05 19.50
N LEU A 146 0.43 -10.21 19.78
CA LEU A 146 -0.21 -11.53 19.96
C LEU A 146 -0.79 -12.09 18.65
N LEU A 147 -0.76 -11.30 17.58
CA LEU A 147 -1.44 -11.64 16.32
C LEU A 147 -0.85 -12.84 15.60
N THR A 148 0.42 -13.15 15.78
CA THR A 148 1.06 -14.31 15.14
C THR A 148 0.72 -15.62 15.85
N ALA A 149 0.84 -15.68 17.16
CA ALA A 149 0.53 -16.90 17.93
C ALA A 149 -0.97 -17.21 17.99
N VAL A 150 -1.82 -16.17 18.04
CA VAL A 150 -3.28 -16.28 18.13
C VAL A 150 -3.91 -16.46 16.74
N ARG A 151 -3.25 -16.01 15.67
CA ARG A 151 -3.77 -15.94 14.32
C ARG A 151 -4.21 -17.29 13.75
N ASN A 152 -3.40 -18.33 13.89
CA ASN A 152 -3.66 -19.61 13.21
C ASN A 152 -4.80 -20.43 13.84
N ASN A 153 -4.98 -20.37 15.17
CA ASN A 153 -6.02 -21.13 15.86
C ASN A 153 -7.33 -20.36 15.99
N ILE A 154 -7.28 -19.08 16.30
CA ILE A 154 -8.45 -18.25 16.57
C ILE A 154 -9.07 -17.69 15.29
N TRP A 155 -8.24 -17.24 14.31
CA TRP A 155 -8.75 -16.66 13.09
C TRP A 155 -9.59 -17.64 12.27
N ASN A 156 -9.17 -18.89 12.08
CA ASN A 156 -9.97 -19.89 11.37
C ASN A 156 -11.35 -20.06 12.02
N LYS A 157 -11.41 -20.13 13.36
CA LYS A 157 -12.67 -20.22 14.08
C LYS A 157 -13.53 -18.96 13.95
N LEU A 158 -12.96 -17.77 14.08
CA LEU A 158 -13.69 -16.51 13.89
C LEU A 158 -14.28 -16.39 12.49
N ARG A 159 -13.50 -16.82 11.47
CA ARG A 159 -13.94 -16.84 10.08
C ARG A 159 -15.11 -17.76 9.83
N ASP A 160 -15.14 -18.91 10.50
CA ASP A 160 -16.25 -19.86 10.41
C ASP A 160 -17.53 -19.36 11.10
N LEU A 161 -17.40 -18.48 12.11
CA LEU A 161 -18.52 -17.93 12.84
C LEU A 161 -19.21 -16.75 12.15
N LYS A 162 -18.47 -15.96 11.34
CA LYS A 162 -19.02 -14.78 10.69
C LYS A 162 -18.35 -14.48 9.35
N SER A 163 -19.18 -14.36 8.31
CA SER A 163 -18.76 -13.85 7.00
C SER A 163 -19.07 -12.36 6.87
N TYR A 164 -18.27 -11.66 6.06
CA TYR A 164 -18.46 -10.25 5.75
C TYR A 164 -18.67 -10.04 4.25
N PRO A 165 -19.36 -8.97 3.83
CA PRO A 165 -19.37 -8.55 2.43
C PRO A 165 -17.95 -8.37 1.90
N ARG A 166 -17.71 -8.84 0.70
CA ARG A 166 -16.40 -8.78 0.07
C ARG A 166 -15.94 -7.33 -0.16
N GLU A 167 -14.79 -7.00 0.40
CA GLU A 167 -14.12 -5.70 0.26
C GLU A 167 -12.83 -5.81 -0.57
N ILE A 168 -12.23 -7.00 -0.66
CA ILE A 168 -10.99 -7.30 -1.40
C ILE A 168 -11.33 -7.99 -2.71
N MET A 169 -10.54 -7.75 -3.75
CA MET A 169 -10.67 -8.41 -5.05
C MET A 169 -10.59 -9.93 -4.93
N THR A 170 -11.15 -10.63 -5.91
CA THR A 170 -10.98 -12.09 -6.06
C THR A 170 -9.68 -12.41 -6.81
N GLU A 171 -9.23 -13.67 -6.73
CA GLU A 171 -8.12 -14.16 -7.56
C GLU A 171 -8.37 -13.94 -9.06
N ALA A 172 -9.58 -14.24 -9.53
CA ALA A 172 -9.95 -14.02 -10.94
C ALA A 172 -9.92 -12.53 -11.35
N GLU A 173 -10.32 -11.61 -10.46
CA GLU A 173 -10.21 -10.17 -10.71
C GLU A 173 -8.75 -9.72 -10.78
N ILE A 174 -7.87 -10.21 -9.90
CA ILE A 174 -6.43 -9.94 -9.92
C ILE A 174 -5.77 -10.50 -11.18
N GLN A 175 -6.08 -11.75 -11.53
CA GLN A 175 -5.55 -12.39 -12.74
C GLN A 175 -5.94 -11.59 -14.00
N LYS A 176 -7.20 -11.17 -14.09
CA LYS A 176 -7.65 -10.33 -15.20
C LYS A 176 -6.95 -8.98 -15.26
N LEU A 177 -6.65 -8.35 -14.12
CA LEU A 177 -5.92 -7.09 -14.06
C LEU A 177 -4.48 -7.22 -14.52
N SER A 178 -3.84 -8.37 -14.25
CA SER A 178 -2.45 -8.62 -14.68
C SER A 178 -2.27 -8.73 -16.21
N GLU A 179 -3.36 -8.89 -16.97
CA GLU A 179 -3.34 -8.86 -18.43
C GLU A 179 -3.16 -7.43 -18.97
N SER A 180 -3.39 -6.40 -18.16
CA SER A 180 -3.26 -5.01 -18.57
C SER A 180 -1.79 -4.58 -18.64
N PRO A 181 -1.36 -3.92 -19.71
CA PRO A 181 0.01 -3.39 -19.80
C PRO A 181 0.29 -2.19 -18.88
N PHE A 182 -0.73 -1.71 -18.16
CA PHE A 182 -0.64 -0.58 -17.26
C PHE A 182 -0.72 -0.97 -15.78
N ILE A 183 -0.96 -2.24 -15.48
CA ILE A 183 -1.17 -2.72 -14.12
C ILE A 183 -0.18 -3.85 -13.81
N THR A 184 0.68 -3.63 -12.82
CA THR A 184 1.58 -4.66 -12.30
C THR A 184 1.05 -5.14 -10.95
N ILE A 185 0.96 -6.46 -10.75
CA ILE A 185 0.56 -7.07 -9.48
C ILE A 185 1.81 -7.55 -8.76
N GLU A 186 1.97 -7.15 -7.49
CA GLU A 186 3.16 -7.44 -6.71
C GLU A 186 2.80 -7.84 -5.25
N GLY A 187 3.80 -8.29 -4.49
CA GLY A 187 3.59 -8.93 -3.19
C GLY A 187 3.22 -7.98 -2.06
N HIS A 188 2.28 -8.40 -1.21
CA HIS A 188 1.93 -7.73 0.06
C HIS A 188 1.73 -8.75 1.18
N THR A 189 2.55 -9.80 1.21
CA THR A 189 2.53 -10.94 2.13
C THR A 189 1.35 -11.89 1.93
N MET A 190 1.30 -12.95 2.72
CA MET A 190 0.21 -13.93 2.67
C MET A 190 -1.05 -13.36 3.32
N THR A 191 -0.93 -12.87 4.55
CA THR A 191 -2.08 -12.57 5.39
C THR A 191 -2.13 -11.11 5.86
N HIS A 192 -1.20 -10.27 5.40
CA HIS A 192 -1.06 -8.88 5.82
C HIS A 192 -0.78 -8.71 7.34
N PRO A 193 0.23 -9.39 7.92
CA PRO A 193 0.62 -9.22 9.31
C PRO A 193 1.54 -8.01 9.49
N ILE A 194 1.83 -7.65 10.74
CA ILE A 194 2.96 -6.80 11.06
C ILE A 194 4.21 -7.67 11.10
N LEU A 195 5.04 -7.64 10.05
CA LEU A 195 6.17 -8.54 9.86
C LEU A 195 7.18 -8.52 11.02
N THR A 196 7.37 -7.37 11.69
CA THR A 196 8.26 -7.27 12.87
C THR A 196 7.75 -8.03 14.10
N LYS A 197 6.58 -8.67 14.00
CA LYS A 197 5.97 -9.52 15.02
C LYS A 197 5.90 -10.99 14.58
N CYS A 198 6.44 -11.31 13.43
CA CYS A 198 6.55 -12.65 12.88
C CYS A 198 7.84 -13.32 13.35
N ASP A 199 7.78 -14.61 13.63
CA ASP A 199 8.99 -15.43 13.78
C ASP A 199 9.52 -15.89 12.41
N GLU A 200 10.58 -16.69 12.38
CA GLU A 200 11.23 -17.11 11.14
C GLU A 200 10.31 -17.98 10.25
N TRP A 201 9.50 -18.85 10.85
CA TRP A 201 8.53 -19.68 10.12
C TRP A 201 7.39 -18.84 9.54
N ASP A 202 6.92 -17.87 10.32
CA ASP A 202 5.93 -16.90 9.85
C ASP A 202 6.49 -16.07 8.68
N LEU A 203 7.76 -15.64 8.74
CA LEU A 203 8.39 -14.86 7.67
C LEU A 203 8.51 -15.67 6.38
N GLU A 204 8.85 -16.97 6.45
CA GLU A 204 8.83 -17.83 5.27
C GLU A 204 7.44 -17.91 4.65
N TYR A 205 6.43 -18.15 5.47
CA TYR A 205 5.03 -18.22 5.00
C TYR A 205 4.54 -16.91 4.41
N GLU A 206 4.84 -15.81 5.07
CA GLU A 206 4.38 -14.47 4.67
C GLU A 206 5.10 -13.92 3.44
N LEU A 207 6.37 -14.25 3.25
CA LEU A 207 7.18 -13.73 2.16
C LEU A 207 7.38 -14.73 1.02
N ASN A 208 7.84 -15.94 1.31
CA ASN A 208 8.16 -16.92 0.28
C ASN A 208 6.91 -17.61 -0.25
N VAL A 209 6.12 -18.24 0.64
CA VAL A 209 4.92 -18.99 0.21
C VAL A 209 3.89 -18.06 -0.43
N SER A 210 3.76 -16.81 0.05
CA SER A 210 2.88 -15.82 -0.58
C SER A 210 3.33 -15.48 -1.99
N LYS A 211 4.64 -15.30 -2.19
CA LYS A 211 5.25 -15.03 -3.50
C LYS A 211 4.96 -16.17 -4.46
N GLU A 212 5.27 -17.41 -4.08
CA GLU A 212 5.03 -18.62 -4.90
C GLU A 212 3.56 -18.75 -5.31
N LYS A 213 2.62 -18.53 -4.40
CA LYS A 213 1.19 -18.57 -4.69
C LYS A 213 0.75 -17.47 -5.65
N LEU A 214 1.26 -16.26 -5.46
CA LEU A 214 0.92 -15.13 -6.32
C LEU A 214 1.52 -15.34 -7.72
N GLU A 215 2.76 -15.84 -7.83
CA GLU A 215 3.38 -16.21 -9.10
C GLU A 215 2.60 -17.32 -9.83
N ALA A 216 2.14 -18.34 -9.10
CA ALA A 216 1.32 -19.38 -9.68
C ALA A 216 -0.03 -18.86 -10.20
N LEU A 217 -0.65 -17.91 -9.49
CA LEU A 217 -1.89 -17.24 -9.91
C LEU A 217 -1.68 -16.41 -11.18
N LEU A 218 -0.59 -15.65 -11.24
CA LEU A 218 -0.32 -14.69 -12.31
C LEU A 218 0.34 -15.32 -13.55
N GLY A 219 1.03 -16.44 -13.38
CA GLY A 219 1.88 -17.02 -14.42
C GLY A 219 3.13 -16.19 -14.73
N SER A 220 3.52 -15.28 -13.87
CA SER A 220 4.65 -14.37 -14.03
C SER A 220 5.37 -14.11 -12.70
N PRO A 221 6.68 -13.73 -12.72
CA PRO A 221 7.43 -13.47 -11.49
C PRO A 221 6.86 -12.29 -10.69
N VAL A 222 6.86 -12.43 -9.35
CA VAL A 222 6.63 -11.37 -8.37
C VAL A 222 7.99 -10.94 -7.83
N SER A 223 8.39 -9.72 -8.11
CA SER A 223 9.75 -9.25 -7.84
C SER A 223 9.83 -8.17 -6.78
N TYR A 224 8.73 -7.58 -6.42
CA TYR A 224 8.69 -6.42 -5.54
C TYR A 224 7.65 -6.63 -4.45
N MET A 225 7.77 -5.89 -3.34
CA MET A 225 6.78 -5.95 -2.28
C MET A 225 6.60 -4.63 -1.56
N ALA A 226 5.48 -4.48 -0.86
CA ALA A 226 5.31 -3.44 0.15
C ALA A 226 5.14 -4.11 1.52
N TYR A 227 5.80 -3.56 2.54
CA TYR A 227 5.66 -4.05 3.91
C TYR A 227 4.28 -3.67 4.46
N PRO A 228 3.46 -4.61 4.97
CA PRO A 228 2.25 -4.28 5.68
C PRO A 228 2.52 -3.26 6.79
N ASN A 229 1.71 -2.20 6.84
CA ASN A 229 1.89 -1.07 7.78
C ASN A 229 3.24 -0.32 7.61
N GLY A 230 4.12 -0.75 6.72
CA GLY A 230 5.45 -0.19 6.49
C GLY A 230 6.51 -0.62 7.50
N ASP A 231 6.17 -1.51 8.44
CA ASP A 231 7.06 -1.96 9.51
C ASP A 231 8.05 -3.03 8.99
N TYR A 232 9.33 -2.81 9.21
CA TYR A 232 10.41 -3.71 8.85
C TYR A 232 11.57 -3.64 9.87
N ASN A 233 12.47 -4.61 9.80
CA ASN A 233 13.77 -4.62 10.47
C ASN A 233 14.80 -5.31 9.54
N ASP A 234 16.05 -5.40 9.98
CA ASP A 234 17.11 -5.96 9.13
C ASP A 234 16.88 -7.44 8.81
N ASN A 235 16.33 -8.25 9.74
CA ASN A 235 15.98 -9.66 9.47
C ASN A 235 14.93 -9.79 8.35
N ILE A 236 13.95 -8.89 8.32
CA ILE A 236 12.92 -8.87 7.26
C ILE A 236 13.54 -8.47 5.92
N VAL A 237 14.45 -7.50 5.91
CA VAL A 237 15.20 -7.12 4.71
C VAL A 237 16.02 -8.29 4.18
N GLU A 238 16.74 -9.00 5.06
CA GLU A 238 17.50 -10.20 4.70
C GLU A 238 16.59 -11.33 4.16
N ALA A 239 15.42 -11.52 4.76
CA ALA A 239 14.43 -12.47 4.27
C ALA A 239 13.92 -12.08 2.86
N CYS A 240 13.63 -10.80 2.61
CA CYS A 240 13.26 -10.32 1.28
C CYS A 240 14.35 -10.60 0.23
N GLN A 241 15.62 -10.40 0.59
CA GLN A 241 16.75 -10.73 -0.27
C GLN A 241 16.87 -12.23 -0.51
N ARG A 242 16.75 -13.05 0.53
CA ARG A 242 16.78 -14.52 0.47
C ARG A 242 15.71 -15.07 -0.47
N TYR A 243 14.51 -14.48 -0.46
CA TYR A 243 13.39 -14.89 -1.32
C TYR A 243 13.34 -14.15 -2.66
N ASN A 244 14.46 -13.50 -3.05
CA ASN A 244 14.63 -12.86 -4.35
C ASN A 244 13.63 -11.73 -4.66
N TYR A 245 13.17 -11.00 -3.64
CA TYR A 245 12.58 -9.70 -3.89
C TYR A 245 13.69 -8.70 -4.27
N LYS A 246 13.45 -7.90 -5.29
CA LYS A 246 14.41 -6.92 -5.79
C LYS A 246 14.28 -5.56 -5.12
N MET A 247 13.08 -5.25 -4.61
CA MET A 247 12.76 -3.94 -4.05
C MET A 247 11.61 -4.06 -3.05
N ALA A 248 11.65 -3.26 -1.98
CA ALA A 248 10.57 -3.23 -0.99
C ALA A 248 10.25 -1.80 -0.52
N PHE A 249 8.96 -1.56 -0.29
CA PHE A 249 8.42 -0.25 0.05
C PHE A 249 7.94 -0.17 1.50
N THR A 250 8.25 0.97 2.11
CA THR A 250 7.81 1.35 3.45
C THR A 250 6.64 2.34 3.41
N THR A 251 6.25 2.85 4.57
CA THR A 251 5.31 3.97 4.72
C THR A 251 6.00 5.25 5.20
N GLU A 252 7.32 5.33 5.11
CA GLU A 252 8.07 6.53 5.42
C GLU A 252 7.66 7.65 4.44
N GLN A 253 7.16 8.76 4.99
CA GLN A 253 6.55 9.81 4.17
C GLN A 253 7.56 10.86 3.72
N ARG A 254 8.31 10.54 2.70
CA ARG A 254 9.20 11.42 1.94
C ARG A 254 9.29 10.99 0.48
N MET A 255 9.94 11.77 -0.36
CA MET A 255 10.29 11.36 -1.73
C MET A 255 11.46 10.37 -1.68
N ILE A 256 11.59 9.55 -2.72
CA ILE A 256 12.76 8.72 -2.94
C ILE A 256 13.91 9.61 -3.38
N ASP A 257 15.05 9.49 -2.73
CA ASP A 257 16.30 10.15 -3.09
C ASP A 257 17.13 9.24 -3.99
N VAL A 258 17.43 9.69 -5.20
CA VAL A 258 18.24 8.95 -6.17
C VAL A 258 19.62 9.62 -6.27
N PRO A 259 20.69 8.87 -6.19
CA PRO A 259 20.84 7.40 -6.13
C PRO A 259 21.02 6.81 -4.72
N SER A 260 20.67 7.56 -3.67
CA SER A 260 21.09 7.23 -2.30
C SER A 260 20.18 6.27 -1.53
N ASP A 261 18.90 6.11 -1.94
CA ASP A 261 17.99 5.26 -1.20
C ASP A 261 18.25 3.76 -1.37
N ASN A 262 18.01 3.02 -0.29
CA ASN A 262 18.13 1.58 -0.26
C ASN A 262 16.92 0.93 -0.93
N LEU A 263 17.15 -0.01 -1.83
CA LEU A 263 16.11 -0.73 -2.57
C LEU A 263 15.05 -1.41 -1.67
N TYR A 264 15.43 -1.79 -0.46
CA TYR A 264 14.52 -2.47 0.48
C TYR A 264 13.90 -1.55 1.52
N LYS A 265 14.09 -0.24 1.41
CA LYS A 265 13.59 0.76 2.38
C LYS A 265 13.00 1.98 1.65
N LEU A 266 12.32 1.75 0.52
CA LEU A 266 11.82 2.84 -0.34
C LEU A 266 10.63 3.56 0.30
N PRO A 267 10.69 4.89 0.44
CA PRO A 267 9.63 5.68 1.05
C PRO A 267 8.46 5.90 0.10
N ARG A 268 7.26 6.15 0.65
CA ARG A 268 6.07 6.50 -0.10
C ARG A 268 5.21 7.51 0.64
N GLN A 269 4.64 8.47 -0.08
CA GLN A 269 3.65 9.41 0.44
C GLN A 269 2.26 8.75 0.48
N CYS A 270 1.64 8.67 1.65
CA CYS A 270 0.27 8.21 1.78
C CYS A 270 -0.73 9.27 1.31
N VAL A 271 -1.67 8.87 0.47
CA VAL A 271 -2.86 9.67 0.17
C VAL A 271 -4.08 8.96 0.77
N PRO A 272 -4.43 9.27 2.02
CA PRO A 272 -5.45 8.53 2.75
C PRO A 272 -6.86 8.85 2.26
N ASN A 273 -7.78 7.93 2.51
CA ASN A 273 -9.19 8.07 2.14
C ASN A 273 -9.92 9.11 3.01
N GLY A 274 -11.02 9.64 2.49
CA GLY A 274 -11.94 10.49 3.26
C GLY A 274 -11.55 11.96 3.39
N TYR A 275 -10.51 12.40 2.67
CA TYR A 275 -10.07 13.78 2.64
C TYR A 275 -10.56 14.54 1.39
N GLY A 276 -10.55 15.87 1.46
CA GLY A 276 -10.89 16.70 0.33
C GLY A 276 -9.73 16.86 -0.65
N LYS A 277 -9.99 17.45 -1.81
CA LYS A 277 -9.02 17.65 -2.91
C LYS A 277 -7.70 18.24 -2.45
N TYR A 278 -7.72 19.42 -1.84
CA TYR A 278 -6.49 20.17 -1.54
C TYR A 278 -5.67 19.55 -0.41
N GLU A 279 -6.34 18.97 0.58
CA GLU A 279 -5.67 18.19 1.62
C GLU A 279 -4.98 16.95 1.02
N SER A 280 -5.68 16.22 0.15
CA SER A 280 -5.10 15.04 -0.53
C SER A 280 -3.89 15.42 -1.38
N LEU A 281 -3.95 16.53 -2.12
CA LEU A 281 -2.81 17.05 -2.88
C LEU A 281 -1.63 17.44 -1.98
N ALA A 282 -1.90 18.13 -0.86
CA ALA A 282 -0.85 18.53 0.07
C ALA A 282 -0.17 17.32 0.73
N ARG A 283 -0.93 16.27 1.07
CA ARG A 283 -0.40 15.01 1.58
C ARG A 283 0.42 14.26 0.52
N MET A 284 -0.11 14.15 -0.69
CA MET A 284 0.57 13.55 -1.84
C MET A 284 1.97 14.15 -2.07
N LEU A 285 2.10 15.46 -1.91
CA LEU A 285 3.36 16.18 -2.09
C LEU A 285 4.23 16.24 -0.83
N GLY A 286 3.82 15.60 0.26
CA GLY A 286 4.55 15.62 1.55
C GLY A 286 4.52 16.97 2.27
N LEU A 287 3.71 17.92 1.83
CA LEU A 287 3.64 19.26 2.43
C LEU A 287 2.96 19.23 3.80
N TRP A 288 1.99 18.34 3.97
CA TRP A 288 1.23 18.19 5.22
C TRP A 288 2.11 17.75 6.39
N ASN A 289 2.99 16.82 6.17
CA ASN A 289 3.86 16.27 7.22
C ASN A 289 4.97 17.26 7.64
N LYS A 290 5.40 18.11 6.72
CA LYS A 290 6.37 19.15 7.05
C LYS A 290 5.78 20.21 7.99
N MET A 291 4.47 20.44 7.92
CA MET A 291 3.76 21.36 8.83
C MET A 291 3.66 20.80 10.24
N LEU A 292 3.52 19.47 10.40
CA LEU A 292 3.38 18.83 11.71
C LEU A 292 4.71 18.59 12.46
N ARG A 293 5.85 18.84 11.78
CA ARG A 293 7.20 18.68 12.33
C ARG A 293 7.82 20.00 12.79
N VAL A 294 7.03 21.09 12.84
CA VAL A 294 7.46 22.43 13.34
C VAL A 294 7.03 22.60 14.78
#